data_ee4c96e2459fd0b8f84960e655d4beaf
#
_entry.id   ee4c96e2459fd0b8f84960e655d4beaf
#
_cell.length_a   1.000
_cell.length_b   1.000
_cell.length_c   1.000
_cell.angle_alpha   90.00
_cell.angle_beta   90.00
_cell.angle_gamma   90.00
#
_symmetry.space_group_name_H-M   'P 1'
#
loop_
_entity.id
_entity.type
_entity.pdbx_description
1 polymer ?
#
loop_
_entity_poly.entity_id
_entity_poly.type
_entity_poly.pdbx_seq_one_letter_code
_entity_poly.pdbx_strand_id
1 'polypeptide(L)'
;MEKLIYKLEWRLFCVDIVQINSNIVAEKCIIKPFIDKNIRKQNIFIDRWFFMLKIKKNKLFTIIAILMVTGMSLSIFVYKNNKENLAVETLSKYGSRGSEVTQIQTKLKRWGYYSGSIDGIYGTQTVNAVKYFQRKNGLTVDGIAGPATLKAMGITSSSSNSSSSSSYNSNLNLLARVIYGEARGEPYTGQVAVGAVVMNRIKSSSFPNTLAGVVYQSGAFDAVKDGQVNLTPNSTAKKAAQDAMNGWDPSYGAIYYFNPSTATNKWIWSRPMTVTIGKHRFCK
;
A
#
# COMPACT_ATOMS: atom_id res chain seq x y z
N MET A 1 -46.16 13.14 27.19
CA MET A 1 -45.94 12.18 26.10
C MET A 1 -44.50 12.18 25.59
N GLU A 2 -43.86 13.31 25.41
CA GLU A 2 -42.43 13.36 24.93
C GLU A 2 -41.43 12.62 25.83
N LYS A 3 -41.61 12.60 27.16
CA LYS A 3 -40.71 11.89 28.09
C LYS A 3 -40.71 10.38 27.98
N LEU A 4 -41.77 9.79 27.40
CA LEU A 4 -41.85 8.35 27.18
C LEU A 4 -41.16 7.91 25.90
N ILE A 5 -41.16 8.75 24.87
CA ILE A 5 -40.56 8.49 23.56
C ILE A 5 -39.02 8.42 23.68
N TYR A 6 -38.40 9.38 24.36
CA TYR A 6 -36.93 9.36 24.61
C TYR A 6 -36.48 8.13 25.43
N LYS A 7 -37.30 7.66 26.36
CA LYS A 7 -36.95 6.48 27.18
C LYS A 7 -37.07 5.17 26.40
N LEU A 8 -37.95 5.12 25.39
CA LEU A 8 -38.10 3.97 24.49
C LEU A 8 -37.02 3.93 23.43
N GLU A 9 -36.61 5.05 22.83
CA GLU A 9 -35.57 5.09 21.82
C GLU A 9 -34.20 4.71 22.40
N TRP A 10 -33.86 5.15 23.62
CA TRP A 10 -32.61 4.75 24.27
C TRP A 10 -32.58 3.29 24.70
N ARG A 11 -33.73 2.70 25.06
CA ARG A 11 -33.80 1.26 25.34
C ARG A 11 -33.63 0.43 24.09
N LEU A 12 -34.24 0.82 22.98
CA LEU A 12 -34.06 0.16 21.69
C LEU A 12 -32.61 0.25 21.20
N PHE A 13 -32.00 1.43 21.29
CA PHE A 13 -30.61 1.63 20.88
C PHE A 13 -29.59 0.80 21.70
N CYS A 14 -29.79 0.68 23.02
CA CYS A 14 -28.96 -0.18 23.87
C CYS A 14 -29.21 -1.68 23.63
N VAL A 15 -30.43 -2.08 23.30
CA VAL A 15 -30.77 -3.48 23.00
C VAL A 15 -30.15 -3.89 21.67
N ASP A 16 -30.18 -3.02 20.65
CA ASP A 16 -29.58 -3.32 19.33
C ASP A 16 -28.05 -3.46 19.40
N ILE A 17 -27.34 -2.63 20.19
CA ILE A 17 -25.90 -2.77 20.42
C ILE A 17 -25.54 -4.08 21.12
N VAL A 18 -26.37 -4.52 22.06
CA VAL A 18 -26.17 -5.79 22.79
C VAL A 18 -26.48 -6.98 21.87
N GLN A 19 -27.53 -6.86 21.05
CA GLN A 19 -27.95 -7.91 20.10
C GLN A 19 -26.90 -8.14 19.01
N ILE A 20 -26.30 -7.07 18.48
CA ILE A 20 -25.22 -7.14 17.47
C ILE A 20 -23.97 -7.81 18.03
N ASN A 21 -23.60 -7.52 19.29
CA ASN A 21 -22.45 -8.17 19.92
C ASN A 21 -22.71 -9.62 20.35
N SER A 22 -23.98 -9.99 20.66
CA SER A 22 -24.29 -11.36 21.07
C SER A 22 -24.32 -12.34 19.88
N ASN A 23 -24.67 -11.89 18.68
CA ASN A 23 -24.66 -12.74 17.48
C ASN A 23 -23.24 -13.09 16.98
N ILE A 24 -22.23 -12.31 17.36
CA ILE A 24 -20.82 -12.59 17.01
C ILE A 24 -20.14 -13.52 18.03
N VAL A 25 -20.67 -13.66 19.24
CA VAL A 25 -20.03 -14.38 20.36
C VAL A 25 -20.80 -15.64 20.79
N ALA A 26 -21.93 -15.95 20.14
CA ALA A 26 -22.83 -17.03 20.57
C ALA A 26 -22.32 -18.47 20.34
N GLU A 27 -21.12 -18.68 19.80
CA GLU A 27 -20.61 -20.03 19.54
C GLU A 27 -19.73 -20.65 20.65
N LYS A 28 -19.49 -19.98 21.80
CA LYS A 28 -18.80 -20.63 22.94
C LYS A 28 -19.41 -20.26 24.29
N CYS A 29 -20.07 -21.22 24.88
CA CYS A 29 -20.87 -21.19 26.13
C CYS A 29 -20.19 -20.77 27.45
N ILE A 30 -19.13 -20.02 27.49
CA ILE A 30 -18.39 -19.68 28.72
C ILE A 30 -18.59 -18.22 29.18
N ILE A 31 -19.13 -17.34 28.32
CA ILE A 31 -19.14 -15.88 28.60
C ILE A 31 -20.53 -15.35 29.02
N LYS A 32 -21.59 -16.13 28.87
CA LYS A 32 -22.97 -15.72 29.18
C LYS A 32 -23.16 -15.21 30.62
N PRO A 33 -22.64 -15.83 31.69
CA PRO A 33 -22.79 -15.34 33.05
C PRO A 33 -21.98 -14.07 33.37
N PHE A 34 -20.92 -13.79 32.60
CA PHE A 34 -20.09 -12.61 32.79
C PHE A 34 -20.72 -11.34 32.18
N ILE A 35 -21.39 -11.52 31.03
CA ILE A 35 -22.10 -10.45 30.32
C ILE A 35 -23.33 -9.98 31.14
N ASP A 36 -24.12 -10.89 31.70
CA ASP A 36 -25.28 -10.54 32.50
C ASP A 36 -24.95 -9.77 33.78
N LYS A 37 -23.80 -10.07 34.42
CA LYS A 37 -23.34 -9.33 35.60
C LYS A 37 -22.91 -7.89 35.28
N ASN A 38 -22.27 -7.67 34.15
CA ASN A 38 -21.83 -6.34 33.72
C ASN A 38 -22.98 -5.46 33.22
N ILE A 39 -23.97 -6.04 32.53
CA ILE A 39 -25.17 -5.32 32.11
C ILE A 39 -26.00 -4.86 33.30
N ARG A 40 -26.16 -5.67 34.36
CA ARG A 40 -26.83 -5.24 35.60
C ARG A 40 -26.11 -4.12 36.32
N LYS A 41 -24.77 -4.14 36.37
CA LYS A 41 -23.99 -3.03 36.96
C LYS A 41 -24.11 -1.73 36.18
N GLN A 42 -24.14 -1.78 34.86
CA GLN A 42 -24.30 -0.58 34.02
C GLN A 42 -25.71 0.01 34.15
N ASN A 43 -26.76 -0.80 34.21
CA ASN A 43 -28.13 -0.31 34.40
C ASN A 43 -28.30 0.39 35.76
N ILE A 44 -27.69 -0.14 36.84
CA ILE A 44 -27.69 0.50 38.16
C ILE A 44 -26.93 1.83 38.13
N PHE A 45 -25.85 1.94 37.38
CA PHE A 45 -25.07 3.17 37.27
C PHE A 45 -25.84 4.25 36.47
N ILE A 46 -26.54 3.88 35.43
CA ILE A 46 -27.39 4.76 34.62
C ILE A 46 -28.57 5.26 35.41
N ASP A 47 -29.25 4.40 36.18
CA ASP A 47 -30.40 4.79 36.99
C ASP A 47 -29.98 5.75 38.16
N ARG A 48 -28.80 5.52 38.79
CA ARG A 48 -28.26 6.43 39.79
C ARG A 48 -27.85 7.77 39.20
N TRP A 49 -27.35 7.80 37.97
CA TRP A 49 -26.94 9.04 37.30
C TRP A 49 -28.17 9.88 36.88
N PHE A 50 -29.23 9.22 36.40
CA PHE A 50 -30.50 9.88 36.13
C PHE A 50 -31.16 10.45 37.39
N PHE A 51 -31.01 9.78 38.53
CA PHE A 51 -31.46 10.29 39.83
C PHE A 51 -30.69 11.54 40.28
N MET A 52 -29.40 11.60 40.07
CA MET A 52 -28.58 12.80 40.37
C MET A 52 -28.92 13.99 39.48
N LEU A 53 -29.26 13.79 38.22
CA LEU A 53 -29.68 14.86 37.30
C LEU A 53 -31.02 15.52 37.67
N LYS A 54 -31.84 14.85 38.50
CA LYS A 54 -33.12 15.36 38.98
C LYS A 54 -32.99 16.43 40.08
N ILE A 55 -31.80 16.63 40.67
CA ILE A 55 -31.60 17.37 41.92
C ILE A 55 -31.20 18.85 41.75
N LYS A 56 -30.84 19.34 40.53
CA LYS A 56 -30.55 20.78 40.37
C LYS A 56 -31.11 21.37 39.07
N LYS A 57 -32.01 22.34 39.26
CA LYS A 57 -32.64 23.20 38.22
C LYS A 57 -31.65 24.19 37.57
N ASN A 58 -30.39 23.90 37.34
CA ASN A 58 -29.45 24.81 36.72
C ASN A 58 -29.27 24.47 35.27
N LYS A 59 -29.75 25.34 34.37
CA LYS A 59 -29.62 25.21 32.89
C LYS A 59 -28.18 24.91 32.44
N LEU A 60 -27.19 25.41 33.18
CA LEU A 60 -25.77 25.20 32.93
C LEU A 60 -25.38 23.72 33.10
N PHE A 61 -25.90 23.03 34.13
CA PHE A 61 -25.59 21.61 34.37
C PHE A 61 -26.17 20.69 33.31
N THR A 62 -27.36 21.02 32.78
CA THR A 62 -27.95 20.26 31.66
C THR A 62 -27.19 20.45 30.38
N ILE A 63 -26.69 21.64 30.09
CA ILE A 63 -25.85 21.93 28.92
C ILE A 63 -24.51 21.16 29.00
N ILE A 64 -23.85 21.16 30.15
CA ILE A 64 -22.60 20.39 30.36
C ILE A 64 -22.83 18.89 30.21
N ALA A 65 -23.94 18.36 30.74
CA ALA A 65 -24.28 16.94 30.58
C ALA A 65 -24.54 16.56 29.13
N ILE A 66 -25.20 17.42 28.34
CA ILE A 66 -25.44 17.21 26.91
C ILE A 66 -24.13 17.25 26.13
N LEU A 67 -23.21 18.20 26.43
CA LEU A 67 -21.89 18.29 25.80
C LEU A 67 -21.01 17.07 26.10
N MET A 68 -21.05 16.53 27.32
CA MET A 68 -20.34 15.32 27.69
C MET A 68 -20.86 14.07 26.95
N VAL A 69 -22.18 13.94 26.82
CA VAL A 69 -22.79 12.81 26.10
C VAL A 69 -22.51 12.90 24.59
N THR A 70 -22.60 14.10 24.01
CA THR A 70 -22.28 14.29 22.58
C THR A 70 -20.78 14.14 22.32
N GLY A 71 -19.89 14.58 23.22
CA GLY A 71 -18.46 14.34 23.13
C GLY A 71 -18.09 12.84 23.23
N MET A 72 -18.75 12.09 24.12
CA MET A 72 -18.56 10.63 24.21
C MET A 72 -19.07 9.89 22.97
N SER A 73 -20.22 10.28 22.43
CA SER A 73 -20.76 9.65 21.21
C SER A 73 -19.89 9.95 19.98
N LEU A 74 -19.34 11.16 19.88
CA LEU A 74 -18.41 11.54 18.82
C LEU A 74 -17.08 10.75 18.94
N SER A 75 -16.56 10.59 20.16
CA SER A 75 -15.34 9.81 20.41
C SER A 75 -15.53 8.32 20.07
N ILE A 76 -16.69 7.75 20.39
CA ILE A 76 -17.03 6.36 20.04
C ILE A 76 -17.21 6.22 18.52
N PHE A 77 -17.81 7.21 17.85
CA PHE A 77 -17.97 7.22 16.40
C PHE A 77 -16.61 7.31 15.68
N VAL A 78 -15.71 8.19 16.14
CA VAL A 78 -14.34 8.29 15.59
C VAL A 78 -13.53 7.03 15.89
N TYR A 79 -13.65 6.45 17.09
CA TYR A 79 -13.00 5.19 17.44
C TYR A 79 -13.51 4.01 16.59
N LYS A 80 -14.82 3.94 16.33
CA LYS A 80 -15.43 2.92 15.48
C LYS A 80 -14.98 3.05 14.02
N ASN A 81 -14.98 4.27 13.46
CA ASN A 81 -14.51 4.52 12.10
C ASN A 81 -13.00 4.23 11.94
N ASN A 82 -12.19 4.47 12.97
CA ASN A 82 -10.78 4.07 12.95
C ASN A 82 -10.58 2.55 13.06
N LYS A 83 -11.52 1.82 13.64
CA LYS A 83 -11.43 0.36 13.78
C LYS A 83 -11.87 -0.40 12.52
N GLU A 84 -12.74 0.17 11.70
CA GLU A 84 -13.16 -0.43 10.42
C GLU A 84 -12.08 -0.33 9.32
N ASN A 85 -11.02 0.47 9.54
CA ASN A 85 -9.83 0.57 8.68
C ASN A 85 -8.66 -0.34 9.10
N LEU A 86 -8.87 -1.29 10.01
CA LEU A 86 -7.97 -2.43 10.13
C LEU A 86 -8.20 -3.34 8.91
N ALA A 87 -7.61 -2.94 7.79
CA ALA A 87 -7.42 -3.84 6.67
C ALA A 87 -6.83 -5.13 7.25
N VAL A 88 -7.49 -6.25 7.00
CA VAL A 88 -6.90 -7.57 7.25
C VAL A 88 -5.58 -7.55 6.48
N GLU A 89 -4.46 -7.42 7.20
CA GLU A 89 -3.15 -7.46 6.55
C GLU A 89 -3.03 -8.82 5.89
N THR A 90 -3.17 -8.84 4.57
CA THR A 90 -2.93 -10.05 3.81
C THR A 90 -1.46 -10.39 3.95
N LEU A 91 -1.19 -11.55 4.49
CA LEU A 91 0.14 -12.05 4.79
C LEU A 91 0.31 -13.40 4.11
N SER A 92 0.89 -13.41 2.91
CA SER A 92 1.24 -14.66 2.24
C SER A 92 2.62 -15.15 2.68
N LYS A 93 2.66 -16.36 3.25
CA LYS A 93 3.86 -17.01 3.79
C LYS A 93 3.87 -18.49 3.43
N TYR A 94 4.93 -19.20 3.80
CA TYR A 94 5.01 -20.64 3.59
C TYR A 94 3.72 -21.37 4.00
N GLY A 95 3.18 -22.18 3.11
CA GLY A 95 1.92 -22.89 3.28
C GLY A 95 0.67 -22.13 2.85
N SER A 96 0.74 -20.82 2.59
CA SER A 96 -0.39 -20.06 2.03
C SER A 96 -0.77 -20.56 0.64
N ARG A 97 -2.07 -20.44 0.30
CA ARG A 97 -2.62 -20.87 -0.99
C ARG A 97 -3.61 -19.85 -1.51
N GLY A 98 -3.79 -19.80 -2.83
CA GLY A 98 -4.84 -19.02 -3.47
C GLY A 98 -4.36 -17.97 -4.48
N SER A 99 -5.27 -17.10 -4.89
CA SER A 99 -5.05 -16.14 -5.99
C SER A 99 -3.94 -15.12 -5.71
N GLU A 100 -3.75 -14.69 -4.46
CA GLU A 100 -2.66 -13.78 -4.10
C GLU A 100 -1.30 -14.46 -4.30
N VAL A 101 -1.17 -15.73 -3.90
CA VAL A 101 0.06 -16.51 -4.14
C VAL A 101 0.33 -16.68 -5.64
N THR A 102 -0.72 -16.96 -6.43
CA THR A 102 -0.63 -17.02 -7.90
C THR A 102 -0.11 -15.70 -8.49
N GLN A 103 -0.60 -14.55 -7.99
CA GLN A 103 -0.13 -13.24 -8.43
C GLN A 103 1.34 -13.00 -8.04
N ILE A 104 1.74 -13.35 -6.82
CA ILE A 104 3.12 -13.26 -6.34
C ILE A 104 4.04 -14.10 -7.24
N GLN A 105 3.73 -15.38 -7.46
CA GLN A 105 4.50 -16.29 -8.31
C GLN A 105 4.60 -15.78 -9.75
N THR A 106 3.49 -15.28 -10.31
CA THR A 106 3.43 -14.74 -11.68
C THR A 106 4.39 -13.56 -11.84
N LYS A 107 4.37 -12.61 -10.88
CA LYS A 107 5.26 -11.45 -10.91
C LYS A 107 6.72 -11.85 -10.72
N LEU A 108 7.02 -12.67 -9.72
CA LEU A 108 8.37 -13.15 -9.46
C LEU A 108 8.94 -13.94 -10.64
N LYS A 109 8.12 -14.78 -11.31
CA LYS A 109 8.53 -15.52 -12.52
C LYS A 109 8.80 -14.58 -13.67
N ARG A 110 7.93 -13.61 -13.91
CA ARG A 110 8.11 -12.59 -14.95
C ARG A 110 9.39 -11.78 -14.75
N TRP A 111 9.76 -11.52 -13.52
CA TRP A 111 10.96 -10.74 -13.17
C TRP A 111 12.23 -11.61 -13.04
N GLY A 112 12.13 -12.93 -13.30
CA GLY A 112 13.27 -13.84 -13.23
C GLY A 112 13.70 -14.23 -11.81
N TYR A 113 12.89 -13.92 -10.81
CA TYR A 113 13.17 -14.30 -9.40
C TYR A 113 12.63 -15.68 -9.04
N TYR A 114 11.74 -16.26 -9.87
CA TYR A 114 11.08 -17.53 -9.62
C TYR A 114 11.09 -18.40 -10.88
N SER A 115 11.60 -19.62 -10.78
CA SER A 115 11.66 -20.60 -11.88
C SER A 115 10.62 -21.72 -11.80
N GLY A 116 9.91 -21.84 -10.66
CA GLY A 116 8.94 -22.88 -10.40
C GLY A 116 7.63 -22.73 -11.20
N SER A 117 6.69 -23.64 -10.95
CA SER A 117 5.33 -23.58 -11.50
C SER A 117 4.49 -22.52 -10.79
N ILE A 118 3.59 -21.87 -11.52
CA ILE A 118 2.60 -20.96 -10.93
C ILE A 118 1.41 -21.83 -10.49
N ASP A 119 1.52 -22.42 -9.30
CA ASP A 119 0.56 -23.37 -8.72
C ASP A 119 -0.35 -22.80 -7.63
N GLY A 120 -0.10 -21.52 -7.27
CA GLY A 120 -0.83 -20.87 -6.19
C GLY A 120 -0.52 -21.41 -4.80
N ILE A 121 0.59 -22.15 -4.64
CA ILE A 121 1.05 -22.72 -3.35
C ILE A 121 2.35 -22.02 -2.94
N TYR A 122 2.36 -21.39 -1.78
CA TYR A 122 3.54 -20.71 -1.25
C TYR A 122 4.52 -21.74 -0.66
N GLY A 123 5.23 -22.44 -1.53
CA GLY A 123 6.24 -23.45 -1.15
C GLY A 123 7.62 -22.83 -0.95
N THR A 124 8.62 -23.68 -0.68
CA THR A 124 10.02 -23.28 -0.43
C THR A 124 10.61 -22.46 -1.57
N GLN A 125 10.30 -22.81 -2.83
CA GLN A 125 10.77 -22.05 -3.99
C GLN A 125 10.20 -20.62 -4.01
N THR A 126 8.92 -20.46 -3.66
CA THR A 126 8.28 -19.14 -3.54
C THR A 126 8.89 -18.33 -2.40
N VAL A 127 9.15 -18.94 -1.24
CA VAL A 127 9.87 -18.30 -0.12
C VAL A 127 11.22 -17.75 -0.57
N ASN A 128 12.03 -18.58 -1.25
CA ASN A 128 13.36 -18.19 -1.72
C ASN A 128 13.30 -17.06 -2.75
N ALA A 129 12.34 -17.12 -3.67
CA ALA A 129 12.11 -16.06 -4.65
C ALA A 129 11.69 -14.74 -4.01
N VAL A 130 10.81 -14.78 -2.99
CA VAL A 130 10.42 -13.60 -2.22
C VAL A 130 11.61 -13.03 -1.45
N LYS A 131 12.41 -13.86 -0.77
CA LYS A 131 13.64 -13.41 -0.11
C LYS A 131 14.62 -12.73 -1.07
N TYR A 132 14.76 -13.28 -2.27
CA TYR A 132 15.61 -12.68 -3.29
C TYR A 132 15.07 -11.32 -3.74
N PHE A 133 13.77 -11.23 -4.03
CA PHE A 133 13.08 -9.97 -4.34
C PHE A 133 13.21 -8.94 -3.21
N GLN A 134 12.98 -9.33 -1.96
CA GLN A 134 13.11 -8.46 -0.79
C GLN A 134 14.52 -7.89 -0.67
N ARG A 135 15.56 -8.72 -0.83
CA ARG A 135 16.96 -8.29 -0.79
C ARG A 135 17.26 -7.26 -1.88
N LYS A 136 16.77 -7.49 -3.10
CA LYS A 136 17.00 -6.58 -4.23
C LYS A 136 16.26 -5.25 -4.08
N ASN A 137 15.17 -5.23 -3.34
CA ASN A 137 14.35 -4.03 -3.13
C ASN A 137 14.57 -3.36 -1.76
N GLY A 138 15.58 -3.75 -0.98
CA GLY A 138 15.88 -3.15 0.31
C GLY A 138 14.79 -3.36 1.37
N LEU A 139 14.04 -4.46 1.26
CA LEU A 139 13.00 -4.85 2.21
C LEU A 139 13.56 -5.81 3.25
N THR A 140 12.83 -6.00 4.36
CA THR A 140 13.13 -7.05 5.35
C THR A 140 13.12 -8.43 4.66
N VAL A 141 14.23 -9.19 4.77
CA VAL A 141 14.43 -10.46 4.06
C VAL A 141 13.94 -11.63 4.92
N ASP A 142 12.63 -11.72 5.12
CA ASP A 142 11.97 -12.76 5.93
C ASP A 142 11.33 -13.88 5.07
N GLY A 143 11.12 -13.61 3.79
CA GLY A 143 10.43 -14.53 2.88
C GLY A 143 8.92 -14.54 3.05
N ILE A 144 8.37 -13.51 3.71
CA ILE A 144 6.94 -13.31 3.91
C ILE A 144 6.48 -12.18 2.98
N ALA A 145 5.47 -12.44 2.17
CA ALA A 145 4.85 -11.39 1.35
C ALA A 145 3.82 -10.63 2.19
N GLY A 146 4.32 -9.80 3.11
CA GLY A 146 3.52 -8.87 3.89
C GLY A 146 3.23 -7.57 3.13
N PRO A 147 2.53 -6.59 3.75
CA PRO A 147 2.07 -5.36 3.10
C PRO A 147 3.16 -4.60 2.35
N ALA A 148 4.34 -4.47 2.95
CA ALA A 148 5.48 -3.80 2.31
C ALA A 148 5.96 -4.54 1.05
N THR A 149 6.05 -5.87 1.13
CA THR A 149 6.47 -6.72 0.00
C THR A 149 5.41 -6.74 -1.11
N LEU A 150 4.12 -6.89 -0.75
CA LEU A 150 3.00 -6.84 -1.71
C LEU A 150 2.91 -5.48 -2.40
N LYS A 151 3.06 -4.39 -1.64
CA LYS A 151 3.12 -3.03 -2.19
C LYS A 151 4.28 -2.86 -3.16
N ALA A 152 5.47 -3.34 -2.82
CA ALA A 152 6.64 -3.29 -3.69
C ALA A 152 6.46 -4.16 -4.95
N MET A 153 5.68 -5.23 -4.86
CA MET A 153 5.27 -6.04 -6.02
C MET A 153 4.12 -5.40 -6.82
N GLY A 154 3.50 -4.30 -6.34
CA GLY A 154 2.29 -3.74 -6.92
C GLY A 154 1.10 -4.70 -6.87
N ILE A 155 1.02 -5.49 -5.81
CA ILE A 155 -0.13 -6.31 -5.46
C ILE A 155 -0.83 -5.59 -4.31
N THR A 156 -1.88 -4.84 -4.63
CA THR A 156 -2.70 -4.14 -3.63
C THR A 156 -3.97 -4.94 -3.38
N SER A 157 -4.23 -5.30 -2.14
CA SER A 157 -5.57 -5.70 -1.72
C SER A 157 -6.51 -4.51 -1.91
N SER A 158 -7.68 -4.78 -2.47
CA SER A 158 -8.66 -3.80 -2.98
C SER A 158 -9.27 -2.94 -1.87
N SER A 159 -8.49 -2.00 -1.34
CA SER A 159 -9.04 -0.88 -0.56
C SER A 159 -8.07 0.30 -0.67
N SER A 160 -8.18 1.07 -1.73
CA SER A 160 -7.32 2.22 -1.97
C SER A 160 -8.13 3.50 -2.14
N ASN A 161 -7.81 4.48 -1.33
CA ASN A 161 -8.22 5.87 -1.42
C ASN A 161 -7.98 6.43 -2.83
N SER A 162 -8.97 7.08 -3.40
CA SER A 162 -8.99 7.64 -4.75
C SER A 162 -7.86 8.65 -5.04
N SER A 163 -7.25 9.25 -4.04
CA SER A 163 -6.16 10.24 -4.19
C SER A 163 -4.79 9.59 -4.47
N SER A 164 -4.52 8.39 -3.93
CA SER A 164 -3.26 7.68 -4.19
C SER A 164 -3.23 7.03 -5.59
N SER A 165 -4.38 6.67 -6.15
CA SER A 165 -4.47 6.11 -7.50
C SER A 165 -4.21 7.16 -8.59
N SER A 166 -4.62 8.40 -8.39
CA SER A 166 -4.38 9.50 -9.34
C SER A 166 -2.87 9.82 -9.46
N SER A 167 -2.18 9.94 -8.33
CA SER A 167 -0.73 10.17 -8.29
C SER A 167 0.06 8.99 -8.88
N TYR A 168 -0.35 7.75 -8.60
CA TYR A 168 0.27 6.56 -9.19
C TYR A 168 0.13 6.55 -10.72
N ASN A 169 -1.06 6.81 -11.24
CA ASN A 169 -1.32 6.83 -12.68
C ASN A 169 -0.55 7.95 -13.39
N SER A 170 -0.41 9.12 -12.78
CA SER A 170 0.39 10.23 -13.31
C SER A 170 1.87 9.86 -13.39
N ASN A 171 2.41 9.25 -12.33
CA ASN A 171 3.79 8.76 -12.29
C ASN A 171 4.04 7.63 -13.30
N LEU A 172 3.12 6.67 -13.39
CA LEU A 172 3.17 5.60 -14.38
C LEU A 172 3.24 6.14 -15.82
N ASN A 173 2.39 7.13 -16.13
CA ASN A 173 2.35 7.73 -17.45
C ASN A 173 3.66 8.49 -17.75
N LEU A 174 4.17 9.28 -16.81
CA LEU A 174 5.43 10.01 -16.98
C LEU A 174 6.60 9.05 -17.17
N LEU A 175 6.73 8.01 -16.35
CA LEU A 175 7.78 7.01 -16.51
C LEU A 175 7.68 6.27 -17.85
N ALA A 176 6.48 5.93 -18.28
CA ALA A 176 6.27 5.28 -19.58
C ALA A 176 6.70 6.17 -20.76
N ARG A 177 6.49 7.48 -20.69
CA ARG A 177 6.95 8.44 -21.69
C ARG A 177 8.48 8.52 -21.74
N VAL A 178 9.14 8.56 -20.59
CA VAL A 178 10.61 8.52 -20.53
C VAL A 178 11.14 7.23 -21.16
N ILE A 179 10.64 6.09 -20.74
CA ILE A 179 11.03 4.79 -21.31
C ILE A 179 10.81 4.75 -22.81
N TYR A 180 9.69 5.27 -23.29
CA TYR A 180 9.38 5.31 -24.71
C TYR A 180 10.36 6.19 -25.50
N GLY A 181 10.71 7.36 -24.96
CA GLY A 181 11.69 8.24 -25.58
C GLY A 181 13.10 7.65 -25.61
N GLU A 182 13.54 7.09 -24.48
CA GLU A 182 14.92 6.63 -24.28
C GLU A 182 15.19 5.21 -24.80
N ALA A 183 14.19 4.33 -24.77
CA ALA A 183 14.44 2.89 -24.92
C ALA A 183 13.41 2.14 -25.81
N ARG A 184 12.59 2.82 -26.62
CA ARG A 184 11.57 2.14 -27.46
C ARG A 184 12.13 1.10 -28.44
N GLY A 185 13.41 1.23 -28.84
CA GLY A 185 14.11 0.29 -29.69
C GLY A 185 14.88 -0.80 -28.95
N GLU A 186 14.83 -0.81 -27.63
CA GLU A 186 15.52 -1.78 -26.80
C GLU A 186 14.65 -3.04 -26.54
N PRO A 187 15.26 -4.19 -26.22
CA PRO A 187 14.52 -5.34 -25.70
C PRO A 187 13.68 -4.95 -24.49
N TYR A 188 12.59 -5.67 -24.24
CA TYR A 188 11.68 -5.38 -23.13
C TYR A 188 12.40 -5.20 -21.78
N THR A 189 13.35 -6.11 -21.49
CA THR A 189 14.19 -6.04 -20.27
C THR A 189 15.01 -4.76 -20.22
N GLY A 190 15.52 -4.26 -21.37
CA GLY A 190 16.24 -2.99 -21.47
C GLY A 190 15.31 -1.78 -21.20
N GLN A 191 14.07 -1.83 -21.69
CA GLN A 191 13.07 -0.81 -21.39
C GLN A 191 12.76 -0.77 -19.89
N VAL A 192 12.60 -1.93 -19.24
CA VAL A 192 12.42 -2.01 -17.79
C VAL A 192 13.64 -1.50 -17.04
N ALA A 193 14.86 -1.83 -17.52
CA ALA A 193 16.10 -1.38 -16.90
C ALA A 193 16.24 0.15 -16.89
N VAL A 194 15.85 0.84 -17.98
CA VAL A 194 15.82 2.31 -18.03
C VAL A 194 14.81 2.85 -17.01
N GLY A 195 13.62 2.26 -16.90
CA GLY A 195 12.65 2.61 -15.86
C GLY A 195 13.18 2.37 -14.44
N ALA A 196 13.89 1.26 -14.23
CA ALA A 196 14.50 0.94 -12.94
C ALA A 196 15.59 1.94 -12.53
N VAL A 197 16.38 2.47 -13.47
CA VAL A 197 17.35 3.55 -13.20
C VAL A 197 16.64 4.78 -12.63
N VAL A 198 15.49 5.20 -13.18
CA VAL A 198 14.71 6.30 -12.63
C VAL A 198 14.26 5.99 -11.20
N MET A 199 13.76 4.80 -10.95
CA MET A 199 13.33 4.36 -9.60
C MET A 199 14.47 4.26 -8.61
N ASN A 200 15.68 3.88 -9.06
CA ASN A 200 16.89 3.84 -8.25
C ASN A 200 17.40 5.24 -7.91
N ARG A 201 17.32 6.19 -8.85
CA ARG A 201 17.65 7.59 -8.59
C ARG A 201 16.76 8.19 -7.50
N ILE A 202 15.44 7.94 -7.53
CA ILE A 202 14.50 8.40 -6.48
C ILE A 202 14.90 7.90 -5.08
N LYS A 203 15.46 6.69 -5.00
CA LYS A 203 15.91 6.07 -3.72
C LYS A 203 17.30 6.57 -3.28
N SER A 204 18.06 7.18 -4.16
CA SER A 204 19.42 7.67 -3.90
C SER A 204 19.39 9.09 -3.36
N SER A 205 20.14 9.36 -2.31
CA SER A 205 20.30 10.72 -1.75
C SER A 205 20.98 11.72 -2.70
N SER A 206 21.60 11.23 -3.79
CA SER A 206 22.28 12.07 -4.80
C SER A 206 21.31 12.64 -5.84
N PHE A 207 20.04 12.29 -5.81
CA PHE A 207 19.02 12.70 -6.78
C PHE A 207 17.76 13.21 -6.08
N PRO A 208 16.89 13.94 -6.82
CA PRO A 208 15.58 14.30 -6.30
C PRO A 208 14.76 13.05 -5.87
N ASN A 209 14.00 13.17 -4.79
CA ASN A 209 13.22 12.08 -4.21
C ASN A 209 11.82 11.88 -4.84
N THR A 210 11.55 12.53 -5.98
CA THR A 210 10.29 12.40 -6.73
C THR A 210 10.56 12.01 -8.18
N LEU A 211 9.63 11.30 -8.80
CA LEU A 211 9.74 10.88 -10.20
C LEU A 211 9.87 12.08 -11.13
N ALA A 212 9.03 13.08 -10.98
CA ALA A 212 9.10 14.29 -11.77
C ALA A 212 10.42 15.05 -11.55
N GLY A 213 10.91 15.13 -10.30
CA GLY A 213 12.20 15.74 -9.99
C GLY A 213 13.36 15.07 -10.70
N VAL A 214 13.39 13.73 -10.71
CA VAL A 214 14.43 12.96 -11.42
C VAL A 214 14.32 13.12 -12.94
N VAL A 215 13.09 13.04 -13.48
CA VAL A 215 12.87 13.10 -14.93
C VAL A 215 13.22 14.49 -15.49
N TYR A 216 12.77 15.55 -14.84
CA TYR A 216 12.96 16.92 -15.32
C TYR A 216 14.24 17.58 -14.81
N GLN A 217 15.14 16.83 -14.13
CA GLN A 217 16.46 17.32 -13.78
C GLN A 217 17.23 17.68 -15.07
N SER A 218 17.86 18.83 -15.09
CA SER A 218 18.57 19.31 -16.27
C SER A 218 19.62 18.31 -16.77
N GLY A 219 19.51 17.91 -18.03
CA GLY A 219 20.43 16.98 -18.68
C GLY A 219 20.31 15.51 -18.23
N ALA A 220 19.24 15.16 -17.50
CA ALA A 220 19.07 13.80 -16.99
C ALA A 220 18.65 12.80 -18.08
N PHE A 221 17.85 13.24 -19.05
CA PHE A 221 17.29 12.41 -20.13
C PHE A 221 17.24 13.19 -21.44
N ASP A 222 17.71 12.55 -22.53
CA ASP A 222 17.65 13.16 -23.86
C ASP A 222 16.21 13.31 -24.35
N ALA A 223 15.32 12.38 -24.01
CA ALA A 223 13.90 12.44 -24.32
C ALA A 223 13.18 13.68 -23.76
N VAL A 224 13.67 14.27 -22.67
CA VAL A 224 13.14 15.53 -22.13
C VAL A 224 13.69 16.70 -22.94
N LYS A 225 14.97 16.66 -23.29
CA LYS A 225 15.66 17.72 -24.02
C LYS A 225 15.11 17.91 -25.43
N ASP A 226 14.84 16.81 -26.12
CA ASP A 226 14.36 16.82 -27.51
C ASP A 226 12.82 16.73 -27.65
N GLY A 227 12.10 16.71 -26.50
CA GLY A 227 10.65 16.72 -26.45
C GLY A 227 9.98 15.36 -26.68
N GLN A 228 10.72 14.27 -26.85
CA GLN A 228 10.16 12.93 -27.03
C GLN A 228 9.36 12.44 -25.80
N VAL A 229 9.63 13.00 -24.62
CA VAL A 229 8.84 12.76 -23.40
C VAL A 229 7.36 13.15 -23.57
N ASN A 230 7.02 13.97 -24.57
CA ASN A 230 5.64 14.37 -24.86
C ASN A 230 4.91 13.40 -25.81
N LEU A 231 5.60 12.42 -26.38
CA LEU A 231 4.98 11.43 -27.23
C LEU A 231 4.10 10.45 -26.42
N THR A 232 3.06 9.94 -27.06
CA THR A 232 2.20 8.91 -26.43
C THR A 232 2.95 7.59 -26.34
N PRO A 233 3.20 7.03 -25.14
CA PRO A 233 3.90 5.78 -25.00
C PRO A 233 3.06 4.60 -25.47
N ASN A 234 3.71 3.62 -26.08
CA ASN A 234 3.07 2.37 -26.50
C ASN A 234 2.78 1.45 -25.30
N SER A 235 2.06 0.35 -25.54
CA SER A 235 1.69 -0.63 -24.50
C SER A 235 2.91 -1.28 -23.86
N THR A 236 3.99 -1.50 -24.61
CA THR A 236 5.24 -2.11 -24.13
C THR A 236 5.93 -1.19 -23.11
N ALA A 237 6.06 0.10 -23.42
CA ALA A 237 6.67 1.07 -22.52
C ALA A 237 5.81 1.28 -21.25
N LYS A 238 4.47 1.30 -21.37
CA LYS A 238 3.57 1.35 -20.21
C LYS A 238 3.76 0.14 -19.29
N LYS A 239 3.84 -1.06 -19.87
CA LYS A 239 4.07 -2.29 -19.12
C LYS A 239 5.46 -2.32 -18.48
N ALA A 240 6.50 -1.83 -19.18
CA ALA A 240 7.85 -1.70 -18.64
C ALA A 240 7.90 -0.71 -17.46
N ALA A 241 7.22 0.43 -17.58
CA ALA A 241 7.09 1.41 -16.49
C ALA A 241 6.42 0.80 -15.27
N GLN A 242 5.34 0.05 -15.47
CA GLN A 242 4.65 -0.63 -14.38
C GLN A 242 5.54 -1.65 -13.67
N ASP A 243 6.29 -2.44 -14.42
CA ASP A 243 7.20 -3.44 -13.84
C ASP A 243 8.36 -2.80 -13.09
N ALA A 244 8.94 -1.72 -13.61
CA ALA A 244 9.95 -0.95 -12.91
C ALA A 244 9.42 -0.32 -11.61
N MET A 245 8.23 0.29 -11.63
CA MET A 245 7.58 0.83 -10.44
C MET A 245 7.22 -0.26 -9.42
N ASN A 246 6.94 -1.47 -9.88
CA ASN A 246 6.66 -2.64 -9.06
C ASN A 246 7.94 -3.36 -8.57
N GLY A 247 9.12 -2.74 -8.76
CA GLY A 247 10.39 -3.21 -8.20
C GLY A 247 11.17 -4.19 -9.06
N TRP A 248 10.79 -4.46 -10.33
CA TRP A 248 11.66 -5.23 -11.20
C TRP A 248 12.83 -4.35 -11.67
N ASP A 249 14.02 -4.70 -11.22
CA ASP A 249 15.27 -3.99 -11.55
C ASP A 249 16.28 -4.91 -12.23
N PRO A 250 16.21 -5.08 -13.55
CA PRO A 250 17.22 -5.82 -14.29
C PRO A 250 18.55 -5.07 -14.46
N SER A 251 18.63 -3.79 -14.05
CA SER A 251 19.86 -3.00 -14.07
C SER A 251 20.78 -3.26 -12.85
N TYR A 252 20.32 -4.04 -11.85
CA TYR A 252 21.04 -4.36 -10.62
C TYR A 252 21.46 -3.15 -9.79
N GLY A 253 20.53 -2.21 -9.63
CA GLY A 253 20.74 -1.02 -8.81
C GLY A 253 21.54 0.09 -9.52
N ALA A 254 21.60 0.07 -10.86
CA ALA A 254 22.25 1.13 -11.61
C ALA A 254 21.49 2.45 -11.47
N ILE A 255 22.25 3.55 -11.43
CA ILE A 255 21.74 4.93 -11.41
C ILE A 255 22.11 5.71 -12.67
N TYR A 256 22.91 5.10 -13.54
CA TYR A 256 23.29 5.63 -14.86
C TYR A 256 23.18 4.55 -15.92
N TYR A 257 23.01 4.98 -17.16
CA TYR A 257 23.15 4.15 -18.34
C TYR A 257 23.63 4.99 -19.52
N PHE A 258 24.22 4.36 -20.50
CA PHE A 258 24.69 5.00 -21.72
C PHE A 258 24.76 4.01 -22.89
N ASN A 259 24.68 4.53 -24.09
CA ASN A 259 24.98 3.77 -25.30
C ASN A 259 26.47 3.92 -25.65
N PRO A 260 27.27 2.85 -25.62
CA PRO A 260 28.71 2.92 -25.95
C PRO A 260 29.03 3.45 -27.34
N SER A 261 28.11 3.29 -28.30
CA SER A 261 28.31 3.72 -29.69
C SER A 261 28.20 5.25 -29.85
N THR A 262 27.57 5.94 -28.90
CA THR A 262 27.28 7.39 -28.99
C THR A 262 27.87 8.18 -27.84
N ALA A 263 28.25 7.52 -26.74
CA ALA A 263 28.72 8.21 -25.53
C ALA A 263 30.15 8.75 -25.72
N THR A 264 30.28 10.06 -25.64
CA THR A 264 31.56 10.80 -25.74
C THR A 264 32.12 11.21 -24.39
N ASN A 265 31.30 11.23 -23.35
CA ASN A 265 31.70 11.68 -22.01
C ASN A 265 32.56 10.60 -21.33
N LYS A 266 33.88 10.90 -21.13
CA LYS A 266 34.85 9.99 -20.49
C LYS A 266 34.44 9.60 -19.04
N TRP A 267 33.74 10.48 -18.32
CA TRP A 267 33.32 10.22 -16.95
C TRP A 267 32.38 9.00 -16.87
N ILE A 268 31.43 8.86 -17.80
CA ILE A 268 30.51 7.73 -17.75
C ILE A 268 31.19 6.38 -17.98
N TRP A 269 32.29 6.38 -18.75
CA TRP A 269 33.07 5.19 -19.02
C TRP A 269 33.89 4.71 -17.79
N SER A 270 34.18 5.60 -16.83
CA SER A 270 34.87 5.24 -15.60
C SER A 270 33.95 4.68 -14.51
N ARG A 271 32.65 4.69 -14.72
CA ARG A 271 31.67 4.23 -13.70
C ARG A 271 31.64 2.70 -13.59
N PRO A 272 31.48 2.13 -12.36
CA PRO A 272 31.38 0.70 -12.17
C PRO A 272 30.16 0.14 -12.90
N MET A 273 30.40 -0.77 -13.86
CA MET A 273 29.35 -1.40 -14.63
C MET A 273 28.61 -2.45 -13.82
N THR A 274 27.28 -2.53 -14.03
CA THR A 274 26.41 -3.57 -13.44
C THR A 274 26.00 -4.61 -14.47
N VAL A 275 25.55 -4.17 -15.66
CA VAL A 275 25.08 -5.07 -16.73
C VAL A 275 25.03 -4.34 -18.09
N THR A 276 25.07 -5.10 -19.16
CA THR A 276 24.76 -4.62 -20.52
C THR A 276 23.44 -5.29 -20.96
N ILE A 277 22.47 -4.50 -21.41
CA ILE A 277 21.20 -4.99 -21.94
C ILE A 277 20.90 -4.22 -23.23
N GLY A 278 20.74 -4.94 -24.34
CA GLY A 278 20.58 -4.33 -25.64
C GLY A 278 21.79 -3.46 -26.00
N LYS A 279 21.53 -2.21 -26.39
CA LYS A 279 22.56 -1.23 -26.72
C LYS A 279 23.06 -0.42 -25.51
N HIS A 280 22.44 -0.60 -24.34
CA HIS A 280 22.77 0.18 -23.15
C HIS A 280 23.67 -0.56 -22.18
N ARG A 281 24.68 0.15 -21.66
CA ARG A 281 25.47 -0.23 -20.50
C ARG A 281 24.94 0.49 -19.27
N PHE A 282 24.68 -0.28 -18.21
CA PHE A 282 24.17 0.21 -16.93
C PHE A 282 25.29 0.27 -15.91
N CYS A 283 25.33 1.33 -15.07
CA CYS A 283 26.45 1.55 -14.13
C CYS A 283 26.00 2.36 -12.88
N LYS A 284 26.87 2.36 -11.86
CA LYS A 284 26.67 3.08 -10.58
C LYS A 284 27.48 4.35 -10.51
#